data_cbd2aeefd1b0a12fd9921ab06439decf
#
_entry.id   cbd2aeefd1b0a12fd9921ab06439decf
#
_cell.length_a   1.000
_cell.length_b   1.000
_cell.length_c   1.000
_cell.angle_alpha   90.00
_cell.angle_beta   90.00
_cell.angle_gamma   90.00
#
_symmetry.space_group_name_H-M   'P 1'
#
loop_
_entity.id
_entity.type
_entity.pdbx_description
1 polymer ?
#
loop_
_entity_poly.entity_id
_entity_poly.type
_entity_poly.pdbx_seq_one_letter_code
_entity_poly.pdbx_strand_id
1 'polypeptide(L)'
;MFKVNKDSAYNFKFPGAKVSIEKNSFYTDKMIQIFEENNLLHVDKDSIPLLKGITIKMDISRYNDSIRNRTYIGRIGENKKSSFVSSKKEENYVIAKVNNLGDFVIKIDSIKPNVSVIDISDNQWISNRKNLSIKISDNESGVKNYRGTI
;
A
#
# COMPACT_ATOMS: atom_id res chain seq x y z
N MET A 1 23.42 -1.19 7.22
CA MET A 1 23.75 -0.61 5.89
C MET A 1 24.25 -1.73 5.01
N PHE A 2 23.76 -1.84 3.76
CA PHE A 2 24.04 -2.93 2.84
C PHE A 2 24.57 -2.38 1.50
N LYS A 3 25.61 -3.03 0.96
CA LYS A 3 26.09 -2.72 -0.37
C LYS A 3 25.19 -3.43 -1.39
N VAL A 4 24.60 -2.69 -2.30
CA VAL A 4 23.76 -3.19 -3.39
C VAL A 4 24.44 -2.87 -4.73
N ASN A 5 24.76 -3.92 -5.47
CA ASN A 5 25.25 -3.80 -6.82
C ASN A 5 24.04 -3.75 -7.77
N LYS A 6 24.03 -2.81 -8.71
CA LYS A 6 22.90 -2.61 -9.62
C LYS A 6 22.55 -3.85 -10.46
N ASP A 7 23.52 -4.66 -10.82
CA ASP A 7 23.36 -5.83 -11.69
C ASP A 7 22.98 -7.12 -10.94
N SER A 8 22.77 -7.02 -9.62
CA SER A 8 22.44 -8.17 -8.75
C SER A 8 21.06 -8.01 -8.11
N ALA A 9 20.43 -9.14 -7.79
CA ALA A 9 19.20 -9.18 -7.03
C ALA A 9 19.48 -9.48 -5.55
N TYR A 10 18.67 -8.92 -4.65
CA TYR A 10 18.82 -9.07 -3.21
C TYR A 10 17.49 -9.38 -2.54
N ASN A 11 17.53 -10.19 -1.48
CA ASN A 11 16.40 -10.48 -0.61
C ASN A 11 16.83 -10.31 0.85
N PHE A 12 16.37 -9.24 1.46
CA PHE A 12 16.58 -8.96 2.87
C PHE A 12 15.40 -9.49 3.69
N LYS A 13 15.70 -10.15 4.80
CA LYS A 13 14.68 -10.73 5.70
C LYS A 13 14.85 -10.13 7.10
N PHE A 14 13.75 -9.66 7.65
CA PHE A 14 13.62 -9.13 8.99
C PHE A 14 12.52 -9.91 9.74
N PRO A 15 12.39 -9.81 11.06
CA PRO A 15 11.36 -10.54 11.81
C PRO A 15 9.94 -10.34 11.30
N GLY A 16 9.54 -9.11 10.95
CA GLY A 16 8.20 -8.77 10.47
C GLY A 16 8.17 -8.29 9.01
N ALA A 17 9.29 -8.30 8.28
CA ALA A 17 9.31 -7.78 6.93
C ALA A 17 10.33 -8.48 6.01
N LYS A 18 10.08 -8.38 4.70
CA LYS A 18 11.02 -8.81 3.66
C LYS A 18 11.11 -7.73 2.60
N VAL A 19 12.32 -7.47 2.09
CA VAL A 19 12.57 -6.53 1.00
C VAL A 19 13.27 -7.25 -0.13
N SER A 20 12.66 -7.24 -1.31
CA SER A 20 13.24 -7.84 -2.52
C SER A 20 13.59 -6.74 -3.52
N ILE A 21 14.83 -6.72 -3.93
CA ILE A 21 15.40 -5.79 -4.92
C ILE A 21 15.82 -6.61 -6.12
N GLU A 22 15.24 -6.32 -7.27
CA GLU A 22 15.60 -6.98 -8.53
C GLU A 22 16.88 -6.36 -9.11
N LYS A 23 17.56 -7.09 -9.99
CA LYS A 23 18.65 -6.51 -10.76
C LYS A 23 18.16 -5.29 -11.56
N ASN A 24 19.01 -4.29 -11.67
CA ASN A 24 18.71 -3.02 -12.31
C ASN A 24 17.57 -2.23 -11.64
N SER A 25 17.38 -2.39 -10.32
CA SER A 25 16.47 -1.52 -9.56
C SER A 25 17.09 -0.15 -9.28
N PHE A 26 18.41 -0.05 -9.26
CA PHE A 26 19.15 1.21 -9.08
C PHE A 26 19.93 1.56 -10.33
N TYR A 27 20.18 2.85 -10.55
CA TYR A 27 21.00 3.37 -11.65
C TYR A 27 22.49 3.05 -11.48
N THR A 28 22.95 2.99 -10.23
CA THR A 28 24.36 2.76 -9.86
C THR A 28 24.42 1.88 -8.62
N ASP A 29 25.60 1.28 -8.38
CA ASP A 29 25.87 0.62 -7.10
C ASP A 29 25.71 1.60 -5.95
N LYS A 30 25.12 1.15 -4.85
CA LYS A 30 24.82 2.00 -3.69
C LYS A 30 25.05 1.28 -2.37
N MET A 31 25.31 2.09 -1.35
CA MET A 31 25.11 1.69 0.04
C MET A 31 23.69 2.11 0.42
N ILE A 32 22.88 1.18 0.87
CA ILE A 32 21.50 1.44 1.32
C ILE A 32 21.34 1.04 2.78
N GLN A 33 20.50 1.79 3.47
CA GLN A 33 20.09 1.48 4.83
C GLN A 33 18.74 0.80 4.81
N ILE A 34 18.68 -0.42 5.35
CA ILE A 34 17.39 -1.14 5.54
C ILE A 34 17.40 -1.67 6.96
N PHE A 35 16.34 -1.43 7.70
CA PHE A 35 16.11 -2.00 9.02
C PHE A 35 14.62 -2.04 9.35
N GLU A 36 14.27 -2.86 10.32
CA GLU A 36 12.94 -2.94 10.89
C GLU A 36 13.03 -2.64 12.38
N GLU A 37 12.22 -1.72 12.85
CA GLU A 37 12.11 -1.36 14.25
C GLU A 37 10.68 -0.95 14.58
N ASN A 38 10.13 -1.45 15.69
CA ASN A 38 8.79 -1.09 16.20
C ASN A 38 7.68 -1.16 15.13
N ASN A 39 7.70 -2.20 14.29
CA ASN A 39 6.79 -2.41 13.14
C ASN A 39 6.91 -1.36 12.01
N LEU A 40 7.97 -0.60 12.00
CA LEU A 40 8.34 0.30 10.93
C LEU A 40 9.46 -0.36 10.12
N LEU A 41 9.24 -0.51 8.82
CA LEU A 41 10.26 -0.91 7.87
C LEU A 41 10.85 0.34 7.23
N HIS A 42 12.11 0.64 7.55
CA HIS A 42 12.87 1.69 6.90
C HIS A 42 13.62 1.13 5.69
N VAL A 43 13.49 1.77 4.55
CA VAL A 43 14.23 1.46 3.33
C VAL A 43 14.79 2.77 2.77
N ASP A 44 15.91 3.20 3.30
CA ASP A 44 16.66 4.40 2.92
C ASP A 44 15.79 5.67 2.69
N LYS A 45 16.35 6.69 2.07
CA LYS A 45 15.69 7.98 1.80
C LYS A 45 14.91 7.93 0.49
N ASP A 46 13.77 8.59 0.45
CA ASP A 46 12.91 8.69 -0.74
C ASP A 46 13.54 9.48 -1.91
N SER A 47 14.55 10.29 -1.61
CA SER A 47 15.35 11.02 -2.61
C SER A 47 16.23 10.12 -3.50
N ILE A 48 16.37 8.83 -3.16
CA ILE A 48 17.12 7.88 -3.99
C ILE A 48 16.22 7.38 -5.12
N PRO A 49 16.53 7.70 -6.39
CA PRO A 49 15.70 7.29 -7.51
C PRO A 49 15.83 5.78 -7.78
N LEU A 50 14.71 5.15 -8.07
CA LEU A 50 14.64 3.76 -8.53
C LEU A 50 14.41 3.71 -10.03
N LEU A 51 15.11 2.82 -10.72
CA LEU A 51 14.85 2.47 -12.11
C LEU A 51 13.70 1.45 -12.20
N LYS A 52 13.62 0.54 -11.23
CA LYS A 52 12.50 -0.40 -11.06
C LYS A 52 12.06 -0.39 -9.60
N GLY A 53 10.75 -0.49 -9.38
CA GLY A 53 10.21 -0.61 -8.04
C GLY A 53 10.72 -1.85 -7.31
N ILE A 54 10.90 -1.73 -6.02
CA ILE A 54 11.25 -2.82 -5.11
C ILE A 54 9.99 -3.44 -4.51
N THR A 55 10.06 -4.71 -4.13
CA THR A 55 8.94 -5.40 -3.48
C THR A 55 9.17 -5.45 -1.97
N ILE A 56 8.19 -4.98 -1.22
CA ILE A 56 8.16 -5.11 0.23
C ILE A 56 7.03 -6.06 0.64
N LYS A 57 7.30 -6.91 1.63
CA LYS A 57 6.33 -7.82 2.25
C LYS A 57 6.37 -7.57 3.75
N MET A 58 5.22 -7.29 4.35
CA MET A 58 5.12 -7.08 5.80
C MET A 58 4.21 -8.14 6.40
N ASP A 59 4.65 -8.76 7.50
CA ASP A 59 3.97 -9.87 8.16
C ASP A 59 2.73 -9.39 8.91
N ILE A 60 1.60 -10.01 8.59
CA ILE A 60 0.30 -9.77 9.23
C ILE A 60 -0.23 -11.00 9.97
N SER A 61 0.59 -12.01 10.20
CA SER A 61 0.19 -13.27 10.86
C SER A 61 -0.37 -13.07 12.27
N ARG A 62 0.11 -12.03 12.98
CA ARG A 62 -0.35 -11.66 14.33
C ARG A 62 -1.80 -11.14 14.39
N TYR A 63 -2.38 -10.73 13.27
CA TYR A 63 -3.74 -10.22 13.21
C TYR A 63 -4.72 -11.36 12.90
N ASN A 64 -5.93 -11.30 13.46
CA ASN A 64 -7.02 -12.19 13.08
C ASN A 64 -7.52 -11.87 11.64
N ASP A 65 -8.29 -12.78 11.04
CA ASP A 65 -8.72 -12.68 9.65
C ASP A 65 -9.52 -11.42 9.34
N SER A 66 -10.37 -10.98 10.28
CA SER A 66 -11.16 -9.75 10.13
C SER A 66 -10.27 -8.52 10.02
N ILE A 67 -9.21 -8.45 10.82
CA ILE A 67 -8.23 -7.37 10.79
C ILE A 67 -7.32 -7.50 9.58
N ARG A 68 -6.82 -8.71 9.26
CA ARG A 68 -5.98 -8.96 8.08
C ARG A 68 -6.62 -8.42 6.80
N ASN A 69 -7.94 -8.63 6.65
CA ASN A 69 -8.67 -8.15 5.47
C ASN A 69 -8.69 -6.62 5.34
N ARG A 70 -8.45 -5.89 6.42
CA ARG A 70 -8.43 -4.44 6.45
C ARG A 70 -7.01 -3.84 6.53
N THR A 71 -5.97 -4.68 6.60
CA THR A 71 -4.59 -4.17 6.63
C THR A 71 -4.16 -3.68 5.25
N TYR A 72 -3.32 -2.66 5.25
CA TYR A 72 -2.62 -2.16 4.06
C TYR A 72 -1.24 -1.62 4.46
N ILE A 73 -0.39 -1.38 3.47
CA ILE A 73 0.90 -0.73 3.69
C ILE A 73 0.70 0.78 3.57
N GLY A 74 1.05 1.51 4.61
CA GLY A 74 1.15 2.96 4.61
C GLY A 74 2.61 3.40 4.49
N ARG A 75 2.89 4.38 3.62
CA ARG A 75 4.20 5.04 3.57
C ARG A 75 4.14 6.31 4.40
N ILE A 76 5.10 6.48 5.31
CA ILE A 76 5.20 7.66 6.16
C ILE A 76 5.87 8.78 5.36
N GLY A 77 5.21 9.93 5.24
CA GLY A 77 5.77 11.13 4.64
C GLY A 77 6.50 12.01 5.68
N GLU A 78 7.14 13.08 5.20
CA GLU A 78 7.90 14.02 6.03
C GLU A 78 7.06 14.65 7.16
N ASN A 79 5.77 14.87 6.93
CA ASN A 79 4.84 15.40 7.93
C ASN A 79 4.29 14.33 8.90
N LYS A 80 4.88 13.13 8.93
CA LYS A 80 4.46 11.96 9.71
C LYS A 80 3.05 11.43 9.35
N LYS A 81 2.41 11.94 8.30
CA LYS A 81 1.18 11.36 7.77
C LYS A 81 1.51 10.17 6.90
N SER A 82 0.69 9.13 7.00
CA SER A 82 0.82 7.97 6.13
C SER A 82 -0.04 8.13 4.89
N SER A 83 0.53 7.79 3.73
CA SER A 83 -0.19 7.64 2.47
C SER A 83 -0.40 6.17 2.16
N PHE A 84 -1.51 5.84 1.52
CA PHE A 84 -1.81 4.49 1.06
C PHE A 84 -0.82 4.03 0.00
N VAL A 85 -0.32 2.80 0.14
CA VAL A 85 0.46 2.12 -0.88
C VAL A 85 -0.37 0.97 -1.43
N SER A 86 -0.56 0.95 -2.75
CA SER A 86 -1.28 -0.14 -3.42
C SER A 86 -0.65 -1.48 -3.08
N SER A 87 -1.40 -2.33 -2.42
CA SER A 87 -0.90 -3.59 -1.86
C SER A 87 -1.89 -4.73 -2.10
N LYS A 88 -1.37 -5.94 -2.16
CA LYS A 88 -2.14 -7.19 -2.19
C LYS A 88 -1.81 -8.02 -0.97
N LYS A 89 -2.69 -8.96 -0.64
CA LYS A 89 -2.48 -9.90 0.45
C LYS A 89 -2.20 -11.29 -0.11
N GLU A 90 -1.18 -11.93 0.41
CA GLU A 90 -0.83 -13.31 0.11
C GLU A 90 -0.50 -14.02 1.41
N GLU A 91 -1.28 -15.03 1.78
CA GLU A 91 -1.12 -15.78 3.03
C GLU A 91 -1.05 -14.84 4.24
N ASN A 92 0.10 -14.81 4.91
CA ASN A 92 0.36 -14.03 6.10
C ASN A 92 1.06 -12.69 5.82
N TYR A 93 1.12 -12.25 4.55
CA TYR A 93 1.80 -11.02 4.16
C TYR A 93 0.89 -10.05 3.43
N VAL A 94 1.08 -8.78 3.72
CA VAL A 94 0.66 -7.69 2.84
C VAL A 94 1.87 -7.29 1.98
N ILE A 95 1.68 -7.20 0.67
CA ILE A 95 2.76 -7.08 -0.31
C ILE A 95 2.52 -5.85 -1.17
N ALA A 96 3.54 -5.04 -1.35
CA ALA A 96 3.51 -3.90 -2.27
C ALA A 96 4.78 -3.85 -3.13
N LYS A 97 4.62 -3.39 -4.36
CA LYS A 97 5.73 -2.91 -5.19
C LYS A 97 5.77 -1.39 -5.08
N VAL A 98 6.89 -0.87 -4.59
CA VAL A 98 7.06 0.56 -4.31
C VAL A 98 8.11 1.16 -5.25
N ASN A 99 7.83 2.35 -5.76
CA ASN A 99 8.73 3.07 -6.66
C ASN A 99 9.52 4.17 -5.92
N ASN A 100 9.20 4.42 -4.66
CA ASN A 100 9.90 5.36 -3.81
C ASN A 100 10.32 4.64 -2.53
N LEU A 101 11.53 4.91 -2.07
CA LEU A 101 12.03 4.42 -0.80
C LEU A 101 11.43 5.23 0.37
N GLY A 102 11.76 4.89 1.59
CA GLY A 102 11.30 5.57 2.80
C GLY A 102 10.80 4.61 3.87
N ASP A 103 9.90 5.11 4.72
CA ASP A 103 9.37 4.40 5.88
C ASP A 103 8.00 3.80 5.58
N PHE A 104 7.84 2.53 5.89
CA PHE A 104 6.62 1.77 5.65
C PHE A 104 6.10 1.15 6.93
N VAL A 105 4.79 1.18 7.11
CA VAL A 105 4.10 0.61 8.28
C VAL A 105 2.87 -0.16 7.84
N ILE A 106 2.45 -1.13 8.65
CA ILE A 106 1.11 -1.73 8.50
C ILE A 106 0.09 -0.79 9.11
N LYS A 107 -0.92 -0.46 8.34
CA LYS A 107 -2.11 0.27 8.76
C LYS A 107 -3.34 -0.63 8.71
N ILE A 108 -4.33 -0.33 9.53
CA ILE A 108 -5.62 -1.02 9.53
C ILE A 108 -6.66 0.01 9.11
N ASP A 109 -7.35 -0.28 8.03
CA ASP A 109 -8.48 0.52 7.59
C ASP A 109 -9.64 0.35 8.56
N SER A 110 -10.01 1.44 9.21
CA SER A 110 -11.08 1.52 10.20
C SER A 110 -12.28 2.33 9.72
N ILE A 111 -12.16 2.99 8.56
CA ILE A 111 -13.16 3.88 8.01
C ILE A 111 -13.92 3.15 6.90
N LYS A 112 -15.25 3.15 7.00
CA LYS A 112 -16.09 2.59 5.95
C LYS A 112 -16.12 3.53 4.75
N PRO A 113 -16.15 3.00 3.50
CA PRO A 113 -16.36 3.82 2.32
C PRO A 113 -17.64 4.66 2.44
N ASN A 114 -17.56 5.90 1.99
CA ASN A 114 -18.73 6.76 1.86
C ASN A 114 -19.39 6.55 0.49
N VAL A 115 -20.69 6.30 0.51
CA VAL A 115 -21.50 6.13 -0.71
C VAL A 115 -22.49 7.28 -0.77
N SER A 116 -22.47 8.05 -1.84
CA SER A 116 -23.41 9.15 -2.07
C SER A 116 -23.99 9.08 -3.49
N VAL A 117 -25.28 9.37 -3.59
CA VAL A 117 -25.96 9.55 -4.86
C VAL A 117 -25.73 10.97 -5.32
N ILE A 118 -25.32 11.17 -6.59
CA ILE A 118 -24.94 12.49 -7.09
C ILE A 118 -26.13 13.22 -7.72
N ASP A 119 -26.97 12.50 -8.41
CA ASP A 119 -27.93 13.09 -9.34
C ASP A 119 -29.40 12.72 -9.09
N ILE A 120 -29.69 12.13 -7.91
CA ILE A 120 -31.07 11.80 -7.52
C ILE A 120 -31.33 12.24 -6.08
N SER A 121 -32.51 12.77 -5.84
CA SER A 121 -33.06 13.09 -4.51
C SER A 121 -34.04 12.00 -4.07
N ASP A 122 -34.25 11.87 -2.76
CA ASP A 122 -35.25 10.96 -2.21
C ASP A 122 -36.64 11.22 -2.82
N ASN A 123 -37.33 10.14 -3.18
CA ASN A 123 -38.65 10.15 -3.82
C ASN A 123 -38.72 10.83 -5.21
N GLN A 124 -37.59 11.03 -5.87
CA GLN A 124 -37.57 11.59 -7.22
C GLN A 124 -37.98 10.53 -8.25
N TRP A 125 -38.92 10.91 -9.18
CA TRP A 125 -39.28 10.08 -10.32
C TRP A 125 -38.13 9.98 -11.32
N ILE A 126 -37.69 8.74 -11.65
CA ILE A 126 -36.49 8.49 -12.45
C ILE A 126 -36.74 7.72 -13.76
N SER A 127 -38.01 7.47 -14.12
CA SER A 127 -38.36 6.65 -15.30
C SER A 127 -37.77 7.18 -16.63
N ASN A 128 -37.46 8.45 -16.73
CA ASN A 128 -36.87 9.05 -17.93
C ASN A 128 -35.32 9.10 -17.90
N ARG A 129 -34.69 8.60 -16.85
CA ARG A 129 -33.23 8.61 -16.74
C ARG A 129 -32.64 7.29 -17.25
N LYS A 130 -31.61 7.41 -18.10
CA LYS A 130 -30.87 6.25 -18.63
C LYS A 130 -29.75 5.77 -17.70
N ASN A 131 -29.23 6.66 -16.87
CA ASN A 131 -28.08 6.40 -15.99
C ASN A 131 -28.36 6.95 -14.59
N LEU A 132 -27.80 6.25 -13.60
CA LEU A 132 -27.74 6.63 -12.19
C LEU A 132 -26.27 6.81 -11.82
N SER A 133 -25.89 7.95 -11.24
CA SER A 133 -24.52 8.21 -10.83
C SER A 133 -24.39 8.11 -9.32
N ILE A 134 -23.48 7.24 -8.87
CA ILE A 134 -23.16 7.02 -7.47
C ILE A 134 -21.66 7.33 -7.28
N LYS A 135 -21.35 8.14 -6.27
CA LYS A 135 -19.97 8.38 -5.84
C LYS A 135 -19.64 7.48 -4.67
N ILE A 136 -18.60 6.68 -4.82
CA ILE A 136 -18.03 5.89 -3.74
C ILE A 136 -16.63 6.45 -3.46
N SER A 137 -16.34 6.81 -2.22
CA SER A 137 -15.05 7.33 -1.81
C SER A 137 -14.60 6.68 -0.50
N ASP A 138 -13.32 6.44 -0.40
CA ASP A 138 -12.65 5.93 0.79
C ASP A 138 -11.39 6.74 1.03
N ASN A 139 -11.12 7.10 2.28
CA ASN A 139 -10.01 7.97 2.63
C ASN A 139 -8.76 7.21 3.13
N GLU A 140 -8.83 5.90 3.31
CA GLU A 140 -7.72 5.09 3.83
C GLU A 140 -7.19 4.09 2.80
N SER A 141 -7.90 2.98 2.58
CA SER A 141 -7.42 1.88 1.72
C SER A 141 -7.97 1.91 0.30
N GLY A 142 -8.90 2.82 0.02
CA GLY A 142 -9.57 2.95 -1.26
C GLY A 142 -10.67 1.90 -1.48
N VAL A 143 -11.42 2.04 -2.57
CA VAL A 143 -12.52 1.14 -2.96
C VAL A 143 -11.98 0.08 -3.90
N LYS A 144 -11.99 -1.18 -3.48
CA LYS A 144 -11.48 -2.28 -4.29
C LYS A 144 -12.56 -2.93 -5.16
N ASN A 145 -13.75 -3.13 -4.61
CA ASN A 145 -14.88 -3.73 -5.30
C ASN A 145 -16.18 -3.05 -4.86
N TYR A 146 -17.14 -2.97 -5.75
CA TYR A 146 -18.51 -2.55 -5.44
C TYR A 146 -19.51 -3.48 -6.10
N ARG A 147 -20.70 -3.60 -5.52
CA ARG A 147 -21.83 -4.35 -6.07
C ARG A 147 -23.08 -3.50 -5.91
N GLY A 148 -23.79 -3.29 -7.01
CA GLY A 148 -25.14 -2.69 -7.04
C GLY A 148 -26.19 -3.78 -7.26
N THR A 149 -27.33 -3.66 -6.57
CA THR A 149 -28.53 -4.46 -6.81
C THR A 149 -29.71 -3.50 -6.98
N ILE A 150 -30.57 -3.76 -7.94
CA ILE A 150 -31.81 -3.02 -8.24
C ILE A 150 -32.96 -3.95 -7.94
#